data_3becfed82ef613716c4f91a93f159a5e
#
_entry.id   3becfed82ef613716c4f91a93f159a5e
#
_cell.length_a   1.000
_cell.length_b   1.000
_cell.length_c   1.000
_cell.angle_alpha   90.00
_cell.angle_beta   90.00
_cell.angle_gamma   90.00
#
_symmetry.space_group_name_H-M   'P 1'
#
loop_
_entity.id
_entity.type
_entity.pdbx_description
1 polymer ?
#
loop_
_entity_poly.entity_id
_entity_poly.type
_entity_poly.pdbx_seq_one_letter_code
_entity_poly.pdbx_strand_id
1 'polypeptide(L)'
;MTYHAAVWVDHAQAKIFHINRDGFQETVLHAPSRHRERGSAQMDHFFHDIVKEVSDAKEILVVGPGSAKLELVRHVHKHDKNLEPCIIGVESADHPTDGQLAKHIRQYFIEKDPLLGGKR
;
A
#
# COMPACT_ATOMS: atom_id res chain seq x y z
N MET A 1 13.24 -9.08 -5.52
CA MET A 1 12.38 -8.20 -6.27
C MET A 1 10.92 -8.41 -5.91
N THR A 2 10.21 -7.33 -5.71
CA THR A 2 8.81 -7.39 -5.33
C THR A 2 7.92 -7.23 -6.55
N TYR A 3 7.02 -8.16 -6.76
CA TYR A 3 6.05 -8.03 -7.83
C TYR A 3 4.78 -7.37 -7.35
N HIS A 4 4.34 -7.72 -6.16
CA HIS A 4 3.07 -7.27 -5.65
C HIS A 4 3.28 -6.63 -4.30
N ALA A 5 2.68 -5.49 -4.11
CA ALA A 5 2.72 -4.82 -2.83
C ALA A 5 1.33 -4.34 -2.49
N ALA A 6 1.05 -4.26 -1.21
CA ALA A 6 -0.19 -3.68 -0.74
C ALA A 6 0.13 -2.72 0.37
N VAL A 7 -0.62 -1.64 0.42
CA VAL A 7 -0.44 -0.62 1.44
C VAL A 7 -1.78 -0.42 2.13
N TRP A 8 -1.85 -0.70 3.41
CA TRP A 8 -2.97 -0.26 4.23
C TRP A 8 -2.51 1.03 4.90
N VAL A 9 -3.25 2.10 4.73
CA VAL A 9 -2.80 3.40 5.20
C VAL A 9 -3.92 4.20 5.82
N ASP A 10 -3.62 4.83 6.95
CA ASP A 10 -4.44 5.89 7.51
C ASP A 10 -3.52 7.08 7.82
N HIS A 11 -4.01 8.07 8.55
CA HIS A 11 -3.18 9.26 8.80
C HIS A 11 -2.16 9.04 9.92
N ALA A 12 -2.15 7.88 10.54
CA ALA A 12 -1.22 7.59 11.63
C ALA A 12 -0.14 6.59 11.25
N GLN A 13 -0.46 5.67 10.37
CA GLN A 13 0.52 4.63 10.03
C GLN A 13 0.18 3.98 8.70
N ALA A 14 1.14 3.23 8.21
CA ALA A 14 0.95 2.43 7.01
C ALA A 14 1.53 1.05 7.28
N LYS A 15 0.82 0.03 6.81
CA LYS A 15 1.29 -1.35 6.83
C LYS A 15 1.53 -1.75 5.40
N ILE A 16 2.76 -2.07 5.08
CA ILE A 16 3.15 -2.33 3.70
C ILE A 16 3.51 -3.80 3.58
N PHE A 17 2.87 -4.47 2.65
CA PHE A 17 3.07 -5.89 2.43
C PHE A 17 3.77 -6.11 1.10
N HIS A 18 4.85 -6.85 1.14
CA HIS A 18 5.60 -7.21 -0.06
C HIS A 18 5.36 -8.70 -0.31
N ILE A 19 4.87 -9.00 -1.49
CA ILE A 19 4.53 -10.37 -1.85
C ILE A 19 5.35 -10.76 -3.06
N ASN A 20 6.09 -11.84 -2.94
CA ASN A 20 6.80 -12.39 -4.08
C ASN A 20 6.72 -13.91 -3.97
N ARG A 21 7.41 -14.60 -4.86
CA ARG A 21 7.32 -16.05 -4.91
C ARG A 21 7.87 -16.69 -3.65
N ASP A 22 8.83 -16.03 -3.03
CA ASP A 22 9.52 -16.62 -1.89
C ASP A 22 8.89 -16.26 -0.55
N GLY A 23 8.01 -15.28 -0.53
CA GLY A 23 7.49 -14.93 0.76
C GLY A 23 6.57 -13.75 0.79
N PHE A 24 6.22 -13.42 2.01
CA PHE A 24 5.28 -12.38 2.34
C PHE A 24 5.89 -11.63 3.51
N GLN A 25 6.21 -10.38 3.31
CA GLN A 25 6.85 -9.57 4.34
C GLN A 25 6.04 -8.33 4.63
N GLU A 26 6.07 -7.92 5.88
CA GLU A 26 5.33 -6.74 6.30
C GLU A 26 6.30 -5.70 6.86
N THR A 27 6.09 -4.45 6.48
CA THR A 27 6.82 -3.30 7.01
C THR A 27 5.80 -2.32 7.54
N VAL A 28 6.04 -1.74 8.70
CA VAL A 28 5.15 -0.75 9.28
C VAL A 28 5.87 0.58 9.35
N LEU A 29 5.23 1.62 8.82
CA LEU A 29 5.73 2.98 8.89
C LEU A 29 4.75 3.80 9.69
N HIS A 30 5.27 4.75 10.46
CA HIS A 30 4.43 5.61 11.29
C HIS A 30 4.55 7.04 10.83
N ALA A 31 3.41 7.71 10.74
CA ALA A 31 3.41 9.13 10.47
C ALA A 31 3.88 9.86 11.72
N PRO A 32 4.44 11.06 11.55
CA PRO A 32 4.85 11.85 12.72
C PRO A 32 3.65 12.13 13.61
N SER A 33 3.85 11.98 14.91
CA SER A 33 2.73 12.09 15.85
C SER A 33 2.17 13.50 15.93
N ARG A 34 2.90 14.46 15.45
CA ARG A 34 2.44 15.84 15.55
C ARG A 34 1.59 16.29 14.40
N HIS A 35 1.63 15.59 13.31
CA HIS A 35 0.82 16.03 12.21
C HIS A 35 -0.65 15.73 12.54
N ARG A 36 -1.49 16.63 12.22
CA ARG A 36 -2.93 16.47 12.36
C ARG A 36 -3.63 16.99 11.15
N GLU A 37 -2.92 17.69 10.33
CA GLU A 37 -3.50 18.38 9.20
C GLU A 37 -3.09 17.72 7.92
N ARG A 38 -4.05 17.58 7.04
CA ARG A 38 -3.76 17.02 5.74
C ARG A 38 -2.91 17.96 4.95
N GLY A 39 -2.06 17.39 4.12
CA GLY A 39 -1.24 18.20 3.24
C GLY A 39 -0.06 18.85 3.93
N SER A 40 0.20 18.49 5.18
CA SER A 40 1.36 19.03 5.86
C SER A 40 2.64 18.45 5.27
N ALA A 41 3.76 19.14 5.50
CA ALA A 41 5.05 18.64 5.05
C ALA A 41 5.36 17.29 5.64
N GLN A 42 4.95 17.04 6.88
CA GLN A 42 5.18 15.75 7.51
C GLN A 42 4.41 14.66 6.81
N MET A 43 3.19 14.94 6.35
CA MET A 43 2.44 13.95 5.59
C MET A 43 3.09 13.66 4.26
N ASP A 44 3.66 14.67 3.60
CA ASP A 44 4.37 14.44 2.35
C ASP A 44 5.57 13.52 2.57
N HIS A 45 6.30 13.69 3.65
CA HIS A 45 7.41 12.81 3.97
C HIS A 45 6.93 11.39 4.23
N PHE A 46 5.84 11.25 4.95
CA PHE A 46 5.27 9.95 5.25
C PHE A 46 4.89 9.23 3.97
N PHE A 47 4.19 9.92 3.08
CA PHE A 47 3.80 9.33 1.81
C PHE A 47 5.00 9.00 0.94
N HIS A 48 6.01 9.86 0.98
CA HIS A 48 7.23 9.60 0.23
C HIS A 48 7.92 8.34 0.73
N ASP A 49 7.95 8.12 2.04
CA ASP A 49 8.54 6.91 2.61
C ASP A 49 7.78 5.67 2.18
N ILE A 50 6.45 5.77 2.12
CA ILE A 50 5.63 4.66 1.62
C ILE A 50 5.98 4.36 0.17
N VAL A 51 6.08 5.39 -0.65
CA VAL A 51 6.41 5.23 -2.06
C VAL A 51 7.75 4.54 -2.23
N LYS A 52 8.74 4.93 -1.42
CA LYS A 52 10.05 4.30 -1.50
C LYS A 52 9.99 2.81 -1.22
N GLU A 53 9.13 2.41 -0.28
CA GLU A 53 9.01 1.01 0.07
C GLU A 53 8.43 0.17 -1.06
N VAL A 54 7.59 0.75 -1.90
CA VAL A 54 6.90 -0.02 -2.93
C VAL A 54 7.37 0.33 -4.34
N SER A 55 8.46 1.07 -4.45
CA SER A 55 8.87 1.62 -5.75
C SER A 55 9.26 0.58 -6.77
N ASP A 56 9.62 -0.62 -6.34
CA ASP A 56 10.00 -1.68 -7.27
C ASP A 56 8.84 -2.65 -7.55
N ALA A 57 7.67 -2.39 -7.01
CA ALA A 57 6.54 -3.28 -7.22
C ALA A 57 5.94 -3.06 -8.61
N LYS A 58 5.46 -4.14 -9.19
CA LYS A 58 4.79 -4.08 -10.48
C LYS A 58 3.31 -3.80 -10.32
N GLU A 59 2.73 -4.28 -9.24
CA GLU A 59 1.31 -4.09 -8.95
C GLU A 59 1.14 -3.73 -7.50
N ILE A 60 0.36 -2.71 -7.25
CA ILE A 60 0.17 -2.16 -5.91
C ILE A 60 -1.31 -2.04 -5.62
N LEU A 61 -1.72 -2.56 -4.47
CA LEU A 61 -3.08 -2.38 -3.95
C LEU A 61 -3.01 -1.39 -2.80
N VAL A 62 -3.85 -0.36 -2.83
CA VAL A 62 -3.91 0.63 -1.75
C VAL A 62 -5.24 0.46 -1.03
N VAL A 63 -5.18 0.30 0.28
CA VAL A 63 -6.35 -0.03 1.11
C VAL A 63 -6.35 0.89 2.32
N GLY A 64 -7.49 1.14 2.86
CA GLY A 64 -7.55 1.85 4.15
C GLY A 64 -8.89 2.52 4.39
N PRO A 65 -9.05 3.01 5.61
CA PRO A 65 -10.25 3.76 5.96
C PRO A 65 -10.10 5.21 5.53
N GLY A 66 -11.20 5.90 5.40
CA GLY A 66 -11.16 7.33 5.19
C GLY A 66 -10.40 7.77 3.94
N SER A 67 -9.80 8.94 4.03
CA SER A 67 -9.24 9.61 2.88
C SER A 67 -7.74 9.46 2.70
N ALA A 68 -7.03 8.89 3.67
CA ALA A 68 -5.57 8.81 3.56
C ALA A 68 -5.15 8.04 2.30
N LYS A 69 -5.87 6.97 1.96
CA LYS A 69 -5.55 6.20 0.77
C LYS A 69 -5.64 7.04 -0.50
N LEU A 70 -6.63 7.91 -0.56
CA LEU A 70 -6.78 8.77 -1.74
C LEU A 70 -5.71 9.85 -1.77
N GLU A 71 -5.33 10.33 -0.60
CA GLU A 71 -4.26 11.32 -0.52
C GLU A 71 -2.92 10.72 -0.96
N LEU A 72 -2.70 9.45 -0.60
CA LEU A 72 -1.49 8.76 -1.06
C LEU A 72 -1.49 8.62 -2.58
N VAL A 73 -2.61 8.22 -3.16
CA VAL A 73 -2.70 8.09 -4.61
C VAL A 73 -2.45 9.43 -5.28
N ARG A 74 -3.00 10.49 -4.72
CA ARG A 74 -2.79 11.83 -5.26
C ARG A 74 -1.32 12.25 -5.16
N HIS A 75 -0.67 11.87 -4.07
CA HIS A 75 0.75 12.14 -3.90
C HIS A 75 1.57 11.43 -4.99
N VAL A 76 1.25 10.17 -5.28
CA VAL A 76 1.91 9.41 -6.33
C VAL A 76 1.70 10.07 -7.67
N HIS A 77 0.47 10.48 -7.96
CA HIS A 77 0.16 11.14 -9.22
C HIS A 77 1.00 12.41 -9.40
N LYS A 78 1.19 13.14 -8.32
CA LYS A 78 1.86 14.42 -8.38
C LYS A 78 3.38 14.29 -8.43
N HIS A 79 3.94 13.34 -7.67
CA HIS A 79 5.38 13.28 -7.49
C HIS A 79 6.05 12.06 -8.13
N ASP A 80 5.30 11.01 -8.39
CA ASP A 80 5.88 9.75 -8.84
C ASP A 80 5.03 9.13 -9.93
N LYS A 81 4.86 9.86 -11.02
CA LYS A 81 3.96 9.45 -12.07
C LYS A 81 4.29 8.11 -12.68
N ASN A 82 5.56 7.73 -12.65
CA ASN A 82 5.96 6.43 -13.20
C ASN A 82 5.38 5.27 -12.39
N LEU A 83 5.10 5.51 -11.12
CA LEU A 83 4.56 4.48 -10.26
C LEU A 83 3.03 4.40 -10.36
N GLU A 84 2.40 5.46 -10.80
CA GLU A 84 0.95 5.52 -10.81
C GLU A 84 0.30 4.37 -11.56
N PRO A 85 0.79 3.99 -12.76
CA PRO A 85 0.16 2.88 -13.48
C PRO A 85 0.26 1.55 -12.75
N CYS A 86 1.15 1.45 -11.77
CA CYS A 86 1.29 0.22 -11.01
C CYS A 86 0.22 0.08 -9.94
N ILE A 87 -0.47 1.15 -9.61
CA ILE A 87 -1.56 1.08 -8.62
C ILE A 87 -2.77 0.50 -9.31
N ILE A 88 -3.07 -0.76 -9.00
CA ILE A 88 -4.13 -1.48 -9.71
C ILE A 88 -5.45 -1.50 -8.97
N GLY A 89 -5.47 -1.04 -7.73
CA GLY A 89 -6.72 -1.00 -6.99
C GLY A 89 -6.61 -0.11 -5.79
N VAL A 90 -7.73 0.49 -5.43
CA VAL A 90 -7.86 1.30 -4.23
C VAL A 90 -9.14 0.86 -3.56
N GLU A 91 -9.06 0.35 -2.34
CA GLU A 91 -10.22 -0.21 -1.64
C GLU A 91 -10.38 0.39 -0.26
N SER A 92 -11.61 0.51 0.16
CA SER A 92 -11.91 0.93 1.52
C SER A 92 -11.86 -0.27 2.43
N ALA A 93 -11.21 -0.11 3.56
CA ALA A 93 -11.18 -1.14 4.59
C ALA A 93 -10.98 -0.44 5.91
N ASP A 94 -11.74 -0.86 6.89
CA ASP A 94 -11.67 -0.24 8.19
C ASP A 94 -10.37 -0.65 8.89
N HIS A 95 -10.44 -1.15 10.09
CA HIS A 95 -9.24 -1.55 10.84
C HIS A 95 -9.24 -3.07 11.04
N PRO A 96 -8.94 -3.83 9.98
CA PRO A 96 -8.89 -5.28 10.14
C PRO A 96 -7.69 -5.68 10.98
N THR A 97 -7.76 -6.88 11.54
CA THR A 97 -6.57 -7.42 12.20
C THR A 97 -5.52 -7.70 11.13
N ASP A 98 -4.28 -7.82 11.57
CA ASP A 98 -3.20 -8.11 10.63
C ASP A 98 -3.46 -9.40 9.87
N GLY A 99 -3.98 -10.41 10.55
CA GLY A 99 -4.29 -11.67 9.89
C GLY A 99 -5.37 -11.53 8.83
N GLN A 100 -6.43 -10.77 9.14
CA GLN A 100 -7.49 -10.54 8.18
C GLN A 100 -6.98 -9.77 6.98
N LEU A 101 -6.15 -8.77 7.23
CA LEU A 101 -5.61 -7.94 6.16
C LEU A 101 -4.69 -8.75 5.28
N ALA A 102 -3.80 -9.54 5.87
CA ALA A 102 -2.90 -10.37 5.10
C ALA A 102 -3.66 -11.37 4.22
N LYS A 103 -4.72 -11.95 4.79
CA LYS A 103 -5.52 -12.91 4.04
C LYS A 103 -6.20 -12.24 2.85
N HIS A 104 -6.77 -11.06 3.08
CA HIS A 104 -7.44 -10.32 2.03
C HIS A 104 -6.46 -9.97 0.90
N ILE A 105 -5.28 -9.52 1.25
CA ILE A 105 -4.29 -9.12 0.27
C ILE A 105 -3.81 -10.31 -0.55
N ARG A 106 -3.53 -11.44 0.11
CA ARG A 106 -3.14 -12.63 -0.61
C ARG A 106 -4.21 -13.07 -1.58
N GLN A 107 -5.45 -13.06 -1.11
CA GLN A 107 -6.56 -13.48 -1.94
C GLN A 107 -6.71 -12.57 -3.15
N TYR A 108 -6.56 -11.26 -2.93
CA TYR A 108 -6.67 -10.29 -4.01
C TYR A 108 -5.68 -10.60 -5.12
N PHE A 109 -4.42 -10.82 -4.78
CA PHE A 109 -3.40 -11.05 -5.80
C PHE A 109 -3.46 -12.45 -6.39
N ILE A 110 -3.87 -13.44 -5.61
CA ILE A 110 -4.03 -14.78 -6.15
C ILE A 110 -5.09 -14.78 -7.25
N GLU A 111 -6.17 -14.06 -7.03
CA GLU A 111 -7.23 -14.02 -8.03
C GLU A 111 -6.82 -13.25 -9.27
N LYS A 112 -5.95 -12.26 -9.11
CA LYS A 112 -5.54 -11.44 -10.23
C LYS A 112 -4.34 -12.00 -10.96
N ASP A 113 -3.53 -12.79 -10.28
CA ASP A 113 -2.29 -13.29 -10.86
C ASP A 113 -2.19 -14.79 -10.67
N PRO A 114 -2.52 -15.56 -11.69
CA PRO A 114 -2.46 -17.03 -11.59
C PRO A 114 -1.09 -17.56 -11.21
N LEU A 115 -0.03 -16.81 -11.52
CA LEU A 115 1.31 -17.28 -11.20
C LEU A 115 1.52 -17.35 -9.71
N LEU A 116 0.91 -16.47 -8.95
CA LEU A 116 1.00 -16.50 -7.51
C LEU A 116 0.23 -17.67 -6.93
N GLY A 117 -0.96 -17.91 -7.47
CA GLY A 117 -1.85 -18.89 -6.91
C GLY A 117 -1.63 -20.30 -7.41
N GLY A 118 -0.96 -20.43 -8.51
CA GLY A 118 -0.80 -21.74 -9.12
C GLY A 118 -2.12 -22.33 -9.50
N LYS A 119 -3.07 -21.50 -9.84
CA LYS A 119 -4.40 -21.91 -10.02
C LYS A 119 -4.92 -21.52 -11.36
N ARG A 120 -5.69 -22.35 -11.88
CA ARG A 120 -6.19 -21.91 -13.15
C ARG A 120 -7.40 -22.43 -13.50
#